data_2004d92b17e7a6d0c33746b9aef60b63
#
_entry.id   2004d92b17e7a6d0c33746b9aef60b63
#
_cell.length_a   1.000
_cell.length_b   1.000
_cell.length_c   1.000
_cell.angle_alpha   90.00
_cell.angle_beta   90.00
_cell.angle_gamma   90.00
#
_symmetry.space_group_name_H-M   'P 1'
#
loop_
_entity.id
_entity.type
_entity.pdbx_description
1 polymer ?
#
loop_
_entity_poly.entity_id
_entity_poly.type
_entity_poly.pdbx_seq_one_letter_code
_entity_poly.pdbx_strand_id
1 'polypeptide(L)'
;CMKCGNKTPARVIIVLILSILASVMLKFFPFGNLSYWATIPVLIFLGVILVIDIEYRVVLKETSYVGLILFFVYGLLMREGTFSHRLIITLAGGLAGFLIMLLLYYLGVLFNKIMGRIRKQEIEEVALGFGDVFVSAFLGLLTGWPIIIAVLLLAILAGGVFSLLYIVIMSVFRKYQAFSAIPYAPFLILAAVAVHYIL
;
A
#
# COMPACT_ATOMS: atom_id res chain seq x y z
N CYS A 1 22.34 -8.55 -19.43
CA CYS A 1 21.90 -8.00 -20.72
C CYS A 1 22.83 -8.48 -21.81
N MET A 2 22.30 -9.20 -22.83
CA MET A 2 23.12 -9.71 -23.94
C MET A 2 23.83 -8.63 -24.78
N LYS A 3 23.35 -7.37 -24.75
CA LYS A 3 23.94 -6.25 -25.49
C LYS A 3 24.94 -5.41 -24.69
N CYS A 4 24.85 -5.32 -23.39
CA CYS A 4 25.68 -4.42 -22.58
C CYS A 4 26.59 -5.14 -21.57
N GLY A 5 26.56 -6.48 -21.46
CA GLY A 5 27.42 -7.26 -20.57
C GLY A 5 27.21 -7.03 -19.06
N ASN A 6 26.31 -6.12 -18.67
CA ASN A 6 26.04 -5.82 -17.26
C ASN A 6 25.34 -6.99 -16.57
N LYS A 7 25.83 -7.36 -15.39
CA LYS A 7 25.17 -8.34 -14.52
C LYS A 7 23.79 -7.83 -14.11
N THR A 8 22.80 -8.74 -14.06
CA THR A 8 21.46 -8.41 -13.52
C THR A 8 21.62 -7.90 -12.09
N PRO A 9 21.08 -6.72 -11.76
CA PRO A 9 21.18 -6.19 -10.40
C PRO A 9 20.46 -7.15 -9.42
N ALA A 10 21.02 -7.33 -8.23
CA ALA A 10 20.50 -8.24 -7.20
C ALA A 10 19.02 -7.98 -6.89
N ARG A 11 18.55 -6.73 -7.01
CA ARG A 11 17.15 -6.34 -6.82
C ARG A 11 16.18 -7.08 -7.76
N VAL A 12 16.56 -7.27 -9.03
CA VAL A 12 15.72 -7.99 -10.01
C VAL A 12 15.54 -9.45 -9.59
N ILE A 13 16.62 -10.06 -9.09
CA ILE A 13 16.59 -11.44 -8.59
C ILE A 13 15.68 -11.55 -7.37
N ILE A 14 15.79 -10.59 -6.43
CA ILE A 14 14.94 -10.55 -5.22
C ILE A 14 13.45 -10.40 -5.59
N VAL A 15 13.12 -9.47 -6.48
CA VAL A 15 11.73 -9.26 -6.94
C VAL A 15 11.20 -10.51 -7.62
N LEU A 16 12.02 -11.18 -8.46
CA LEU A 16 11.65 -12.44 -9.12
C LEU A 16 11.36 -13.55 -8.12
N ILE A 17 12.23 -13.75 -7.13
CA ILE A 17 12.05 -14.78 -6.11
C ILE A 17 10.78 -14.49 -5.29
N LEU A 18 10.58 -13.24 -4.85
CA LEU A 18 9.39 -12.84 -4.09
C LEU A 18 8.11 -13.00 -4.88
N SER A 19 8.10 -12.67 -6.19
CA SER A 19 6.91 -12.83 -7.04
C SER A 19 6.57 -14.31 -7.28
N ILE A 20 7.58 -15.16 -7.46
CA ILE A 20 7.37 -16.62 -7.56
C ILE A 20 6.83 -17.17 -6.24
N LEU A 21 7.41 -16.78 -5.10
CA LEU A 21 6.96 -17.22 -3.79
C LEU A 21 5.51 -16.79 -3.52
N ALA A 22 5.17 -15.54 -3.80
CA ALA A 22 3.82 -15.03 -3.67
C ALA A 22 2.82 -15.77 -4.59
N SER A 23 3.23 -16.06 -5.84
CA SER A 23 2.40 -16.82 -6.78
C SER A 23 2.16 -18.25 -6.31
N VAL A 24 3.18 -18.90 -5.74
CA VAL A 24 3.06 -20.24 -5.16
C VAL A 24 2.14 -20.21 -3.92
N MET A 25 2.30 -19.22 -3.05
CA MET A 25 1.42 -19.05 -1.89
C MET A 25 -0.04 -18.87 -2.30
N LEU A 26 -0.33 -18.07 -3.33
CA LEU A 26 -1.68 -17.91 -3.86
C LEU A 26 -2.31 -19.20 -4.41
N LYS A 27 -1.49 -20.13 -4.91
CA LYS A 27 -2.00 -21.42 -5.38
C LYS A 27 -2.47 -22.30 -4.22
N PHE A 28 -1.77 -22.29 -3.09
CA PHE A 28 -2.13 -23.09 -1.91
C PHE A 28 -3.16 -22.37 -1.01
N PHE A 29 -3.13 -21.05 -0.98
CA PHE A 29 -4.00 -20.19 -0.20
C PHE A 29 -4.67 -19.18 -1.15
N PRO A 30 -5.77 -19.56 -1.83
CA PRO A 30 -6.43 -18.70 -2.80
C PRO A 30 -6.98 -17.44 -2.13
N PHE A 31 -6.95 -16.35 -2.88
CA PHE A 31 -7.47 -15.05 -2.44
C PHE A 31 -8.99 -15.00 -2.65
N GLY A 32 -9.76 -15.27 -1.60
CA GLY A 32 -11.22 -15.34 -1.66
C GLY A 32 -11.74 -16.48 -2.55
N ASN A 33 -12.91 -16.27 -3.15
CA ASN A 33 -13.60 -17.26 -3.99
C ASN A 33 -13.14 -17.26 -5.46
N LEU A 34 -12.10 -16.48 -5.80
CA LEU A 34 -11.61 -16.39 -7.16
C LEU A 34 -10.64 -17.51 -7.50
N SER A 35 -10.66 -17.90 -8.77
CA SER A 35 -9.67 -18.84 -9.30
C SER A 35 -8.27 -18.23 -9.25
N TYR A 36 -7.25 -19.09 -9.11
CA TYR A 36 -5.84 -18.68 -9.14
C TYR A 36 -5.51 -17.73 -10.32
N TRP A 37 -5.99 -18.05 -11.52
CA TRP A 37 -5.75 -17.24 -12.72
C TRP A 37 -6.38 -15.84 -12.64
N ALA A 38 -7.51 -15.72 -11.97
CA ALA A 38 -8.18 -14.45 -11.79
C ALA A 38 -7.47 -13.56 -10.75
N THR A 39 -6.75 -14.14 -9.77
CA THR A 39 -6.03 -13.37 -8.75
C THR A 39 -4.64 -12.90 -9.18
N ILE A 40 -4.04 -13.51 -10.22
CA ILE A 40 -2.72 -13.11 -10.74
C ILE A 40 -2.64 -11.61 -11.11
N PRO A 41 -3.61 -11.01 -11.84
CA PRO A 41 -3.55 -9.58 -12.17
C PRO A 41 -3.50 -8.67 -10.93
N VAL A 42 -4.23 -9.02 -9.87
CA VAL A 42 -4.20 -8.30 -8.58
C VAL A 42 -2.81 -8.38 -7.97
N LEU A 43 -2.21 -9.58 -7.90
CA LEU A 43 -0.88 -9.78 -7.36
C LEU A 43 0.19 -9.01 -8.14
N ILE A 44 0.14 -9.07 -9.47
CA ILE A 44 1.08 -8.33 -10.33
C ILE A 44 0.94 -6.84 -10.07
N PHE A 45 -0.29 -6.32 -10.05
CA PHE A 45 -0.55 -4.90 -9.85
C PHE A 45 -0.06 -4.40 -8.48
N LEU A 46 -0.39 -5.13 -7.41
CA LEU A 46 0.10 -4.82 -6.05
C LEU A 46 1.62 -4.89 -5.96
N GLY A 47 2.23 -5.91 -6.60
CA GLY A 47 3.67 -6.07 -6.66
C GLY A 47 4.37 -4.92 -7.38
N VAL A 48 3.80 -4.44 -8.50
CA VAL A 48 4.34 -3.30 -9.25
C VAL A 48 4.29 -2.03 -8.39
N ILE A 49 3.16 -1.73 -7.74
CA ILE A 49 3.05 -0.56 -6.84
C ILE A 49 4.05 -0.66 -5.70
N LEU A 50 4.17 -1.83 -5.07
CA LEU A 50 5.08 -2.06 -3.97
C LEU A 50 6.54 -1.80 -4.38
N VAL A 51 6.97 -2.29 -5.54
CA VAL A 51 8.34 -2.09 -6.05
C VAL A 51 8.58 -0.63 -6.39
N ILE A 52 7.63 0.03 -7.07
CA ILE A 52 7.74 1.45 -7.44
C ILE A 52 7.82 2.32 -6.18
N ASP A 53 6.99 2.05 -5.18
CA ASP A 53 6.99 2.85 -3.96
C ASP A 53 8.26 2.66 -3.14
N ILE A 54 8.80 1.45 -3.05
CA ILE A 54 10.09 1.20 -2.37
C ILE A 54 11.26 1.88 -3.10
N GLU A 55 11.28 1.87 -4.45
CA GLU A 55 12.40 2.42 -5.22
C GLU A 55 12.30 3.94 -5.38
N TYR A 56 11.11 4.46 -5.68
CA TYR A 56 10.93 5.85 -6.10
C TYR A 56 10.11 6.68 -5.12
N ARG A 57 9.42 6.07 -4.16
CA ARG A 57 8.52 6.72 -3.20
C ARG A 57 7.44 7.57 -3.88
N VAL A 58 6.98 7.11 -5.04
CA VAL A 58 6.00 7.82 -5.87
C VAL A 58 4.95 6.83 -6.36
N VAL A 59 3.68 7.15 -6.17
CA VAL A 59 2.57 6.45 -6.82
C VAL A 59 2.15 7.26 -8.04
N LEU A 60 2.27 6.66 -9.22
CA LEU A 60 1.92 7.32 -10.49
C LEU A 60 0.39 7.49 -10.61
N LYS A 61 -0.06 8.60 -11.16
CA LYS A 61 -1.49 8.89 -11.35
C LYS A 61 -2.17 7.84 -12.24
N GLU A 62 -1.50 7.43 -13.30
CA GLU A 62 -1.99 6.43 -14.26
C GLU A 62 -2.21 5.07 -13.59
N THR A 63 -1.27 4.63 -12.76
CA THR A 63 -1.43 3.40 -11.98
C THR A 63 -2.56 3.50 -10.97
N SER A 64 -2.79 4.68 -10.39
CA SER A 64 -3.90 4.89 -9.46
C SER A 64 -5.26 4.72 -10.14
N TYR A 65 -5.45 5.25 -11.35
CA TYR A 65 -6.70 5.09 -12.10
C TYR A 65 -6.93 3.63 -12.51
N VAL A 66 -5.90 2.96 -13.02
CA VAL A 66 -5.98 1.53 -13.36
C VAL A 66 -6.31 0.72 -12.11
N GLY A 67 -5.68 1.04 -10.97
CA GLY A 67 -5.97 0.41 -9.69
C GLY A 67 -7.43 0.56 -9.26
N LEU A 68 -7.98 1.77 -9.32
CA LEU A 68 -9.38 2.00 -8.97
C LEU A 68 -10.34 1.14 -9.80
N ILE A 69 -10.14 1.07 -11.12
CA ILE A 69 -10.98 0.27 -12.01
C ILE A 69 -10.80 -1.23 -11.72
N LEU A 70 -9.57 -1.70 -11.65
CA LEU A 70 -9.22 -3.10 -11.41
C LEU A 70 -9.85 -3.58 -10.09
N PHE A 71 -9.59 -2.88 -8.99
CA PHE A 71 -10.06 -3.29 -7.66
C PHE A 71 -11.55 -3.08 -7.45
N PHE A 72 -12.17 -2.16 -8.17
CA PHE A 72 -13.63 -2.06 -8.21
C PHE A 72 -14.26 -3.33 -8.81
N VAL A 73 -13.76 -3.77 -9.96
CA VAL A 73 -14.25 -4.98 -10.62
C VAL A 73 -14.01 -6.21 -9.71
N TYR A 74 -12.80 -6.34 -9.16
CA TYR A 74 -12.49 -7.45 -8.26
C TYR A 74 -13.32 -7.42 -6.96
N GLY A 75 -13.51 -6.25 -6.39
CA GLY A 75 -14.36 -6.08 -5.22
C GLY A 75 -15.81 -6.53 -5.44
N LEU A 76 -16.32 -6.35 -6.65
CA LEU A 76 -17.65 -6.87 -7.02
C LEU A 76 -17.66 -8.38 -7.25
N LEU A 77 -16.60 -8.94 -7.83
CA LEU A 77 -16.50 -10.37 -8.15
C LEU A 77 -16.26 -11.24 -6.93
N MET A 78 -15.47 -10.76 -5.96
CA MET A 78 -15.08 -11.52 -4.77
C MET A 78 -16.19 -11.68 -3.74
N ARG A 79 -17.21 -10.80 -3.77
CA ARG A 79 -18.27 -10.80 -2.76
C ARG A 79 -19.47 -11.61 -3.19
N GLU A 80 -20.03 -12.32 -2.23
CA GLU A 80 -21.31 -13.01 -2.38
C GLU A 80 -22.50 -12.09 -2.07
N GLY A 81 -23.68 -12.46 -2.54
CA GLY A 81 -24.92 -11.74 -2.31
C GLY A 81 -25.46 -11.01 -3.54
N THR A 82 -26.50 -10.19 -3.32
CA THR A 82 -27.13 -9.39 -4.38
C THR A 82 -26.18 -8.35 -4.94
N PHE A 83 -26.34 -8.00 -6.22
CA PHE A 83 -25.50 -7.00 -6.88
C PHE A 83 -25.46 -5.66 -6.11
N SER A 84 -26.62 -5.21 -5.63
CA SER A 84 -26.73 -3.96 -4.86
C SER A 84 -25.93 -4.02 -3.56
N HIS A 85 -25.97 -5.13 -2.83
CA HIS A 85 -25.21 -5.32 -1.60
C HIS A 85 -23.70 -5.31 -1.85
N ARG A 86 -23.23 -6.04 -2.88
CA ARG A 86 -21.81 -6.06 -3.30
C ARG A 86 -21.33 -4.67 -3.69
N LEU A 87 -22.14 -3.94 -4.45
CA LEU A 87 -21.83 -2.58 -4.90
C LEU A 87 -21.66 -1.61 -3.72
N ILE A 88 -22.62 -1.64 -2.77
CA ILE A 88 -22.61 -0.76 -1.59
C ILE A 88 -21.36 -1.02 -0.74
N ILE A 89 -21.05 -2.27 -0.42
CA ILE A 89 -19.88 -2.61 0.41
C ILE A 89 -18.58 -2.23 -0.29
N THR A 90 -18.48 -2.47 -1.59
CA THR A 90 -17.29 -2.12 -2.38
C THR A 90 -17.08 -0.61 -2.40
N LEU A 91 -18.10 0.16 -2.77
CA LEU A 91 -17.99 1.62 -2.82
C LEU A 91 -17.80 2.25 -1.45
N ALA A 92 -18.51 1.77 -0.43
CA ALA A 92 -18.34 2.24 0.94
C ALA A 92 -16.91 1.99 1.45
N GLY A 93 -16.33 0.82 1.15
CA GLY A 93 -14.94 0.50 1.49
C GLY A 93 -13.94 1.42 0.80
N GLY A 94 -14.11 1.62 -0.52
CA GLY A 94 -13.24 2.53 -1.29
C GLY A 94 -13.34 3.98 -0.82
N LEU A 95 -14.56 4.46 -0.59
CA LEU A 95 -14.80 5.81 -0.09
C LEU A 95 -14.24 6.00 1.33
N ALA A 96 -14.46 5.03 2.21
CA ALA A 96 -13.91 5.06 3.56
C ALA A 96 -12.37 5.08 3.56
N GLY A 97 -11.73 4.20 2.77
CA GLY A 97 -10.27 4.19 2.61
C GLY A 97 -9.74 5.53 2.11
N PHE A 98 -10.38 6.08 1.07
CA PHE A 98 -10.03 7.41 0.54
C PHE A 98 -10.17 8.51 1.59
N LEU A 99 -11.33 8.63 2.24
CA LEU A 99 -11.62 9.73 3.16
C LEU A 99 -10.76 9.67 4.44
N ILE A 100 -10.58 8.49 5.02
CA ILE A 100 -9.74 8.32 6.22
C ILE A 100 -8.30 8.70 5.90
N MET A 101 -7.77 8.21 4.80
CA MET A 101 -6.39 8.47 4.42
C MET A 101 -6.16 9.91 3.99
N LEU A 102 -7.16 10.53 3.31
CA LEU A 102 -7.15 11.95 2.98
C LEU A 102 -7.13 12.82 4.23
N LEU A 103 -7.91 12.46 5.25
CA LEU A 103 -7.90 13.14 6.55
C LEU A 103 -6.52 13.05 7.19
N LEU A 104 -5.90 11.88 7.22
CA LEU A 104 -4.56 11.69 7.76
C LEU A 104 -3.51 12.47 6.98
N TYR A 105 -3.63 12.55 5.65
CA TYR A 105 -2.77 13.37 4.80
C TYR A 105 -2.85 14.85 5.21
N TYR A 106 -4.06 15.42 5.32
CA TYR A 106 -4.23 16.83 5.72
C TYR A 106 -3.78 17.09 7.16
N LEU A 107 -3.98 16.14 8.08
CA LEU A 107 -3.43 16.23 9.43
C LEU A 107 -1.89 16.24 9.42
N GLY A 108 -1.26 15.45 8.56
CA GLY A 108 0.19 15.46 8.35
C GLY A 108 0.69 16.80 7.81
N VAL A 109 0.01 17.36 6.80
CA VAL A 109 0.32 18.69 6.25
C VAL A 109 0.18 19.78 7.33
N LEU A 110 -0.90 19.74 8.12
CA LEU A 110 -1.13 20.69 9.21
C LEU A 110 -0.02 20.58 10.28
N PHE A 111 0.34 19.37 10.66
CA PHE A 111 1.42 19.10 11.62
C PHE A 111 2.75 19.69 11.13
N ASN A 112 3.12 19.46 9.87
CA ASN A 112 4.35 20.00 9.29
C ASN A 112 4.35 21.53 9.28
N LYS A 113 3.21 22.15 8.96
CA LYS A 113 3.07 23.61 8.98
C LYS A 113 3.23 24.19 10.38
N ILE A 114 2.68 23.53 11.41
CA ILE A 114 2.83 23.93 12.81
C ILE A 114 4.28 23.76 13.27
N MET A 115 4.89 22.61 13.00
CA MET A 115 6.29 22.33 13.39
C MET A 115 7.30 23.23 12.66
N GLY A 116 7.07 23.52 11.38
CA GLY A 116 7.90 24.46 10.62
C GLY A 116 7.89 25.87 11.25
N ARG A 117 6.71 26.35 11.71
CA ARG A 117 6.61 27.64 12.43
C ARG A 117 7.37 27.62 13.75
N ILE A 118 7.27 26.53 14.52
CA ILE A 118 7.94 26.41 15.83
C ILE A 118 9.46 26.34 15.66
N ARG A 119 9.95 25.56 14.68
CA ARG A 119 11.39 25.33 14.46
C ARG A 119 12.05 26.37 13.56
N LYS A 120 11.30 27.31 12.97
CA LYS A 120 11.76 28.31 12.00
C LYS A 120 12.53 27.66 10.82
N GLN A 121 12.12 26.47 10.42
CA GLN A 121 12.66 25.72 9.29
C GLN A 121 11.52 25.28 8.39
N GLU A 122 11.68 25.43 7.09
CA GLU A 122 10.72 24.88 6.13
C GLU A 122 10.91 23.37 6.08
N ILE A 123 9.86 22.63 6.50
CA ILE A 123 9.81 21.17 6.39
C ILE A 123 9.05 20.88 5.12
N GLU A 124 9.78 20.62 4.02
CA GLU A 124 9.18 20.34 2.72
C GLU A 124 8.61 18.91 2.62
N GLU A 125 9.10 17.97 3.42
CA GLU A 125 8.67 16.58 3.35
C GLU A 125 7.38 16.36 4.15
N VAL A 126 6.31 15.94 3.44
CA VAL A 126 5.06 15.50 4.05
C VAL A 126 5.23 14.05 4.51
N ALA A 127 4.79 13.76 5.74
CA ALA A 127 4.91 12.43 6.34
C ALA A 127 4.17 11.34 5.57
N LEU A 128 3.15 11.70 4.79
CA LEU A 128 2.32 10.80 3.99
C LEU A 128 2.19 11.34 2.57
N GLY A 129 2.44 10.50 1.56
CA GLY A 129 2.28 10.86 0.15
C GLY A 129 0.80 10.92 -0.26
N PHE A 130 0.43 11.85 -1.15
CA PHE A 130 -0.93 11.88 -1.71
C PHE A 130 -1.25 10.60 -2.51
N GLY A 131 -0.22 9.91 -3.00
CA GLY A 131 -0.35 8.59 -3.63
C GLY A 131 -0.95 7.53 -2.72
N ASP A 132 -0.61 7.55 -1.42
CA ASP A 132 -1.12 6.59 -0.44
C ASP A 132 -2.63 6.71 -0.23
N VAL A 133 -3.20 7.91 -0.47
CA VAL A 133 -4.66 8.14 -0.44
C VAL A 133 -5.35 7.32 -1.54
N PHE A 134 -4.77 7.27 -2.75
CA PHE A 134 -5.31 6.42 -3.82
C PHE A 134 -5.08 4.94 -3.56
N VAL A 135 -3.91 4.58 -3.01
CA VAL A 135 -3.64 3.18 -2.61
C VAL A 135 -4.67 2.70 -1.61
N SER A 136 -4.98 3.48 -0.58
CA SER A 136 -6.00 3.13 0.40
C SER A 136 -7.41 3.08 -0.20
N ALA A 137 -7.72 3.95 -1.19
CA ALA A 137 -9.00 3.93 -1.88
C ALA A 137 -9.21 2.61 -2.65
N PHE A 138 -8.25 2.21 -3.49
CA PHE A 138 -8.41 0.97 -4.25
C PHE A 138 -8.27 -0.29 -3.38
N LEU A 139 -7.47 -0.29 -2.33
CA LEU A 139 -7.49 -1.38 -1.34
C LEU A 139 -8.82 -1.45 -0.60
N GLY A 140 -9.44 -0.29 -0.34
CA GLY A 140 -10.80 -0.22 0.22
C GLY A 140 -11.86 -0.79 -0.71
N LEU A 141 -11.75 -0.58 -2.04
CA LEU A 141 -12.61 -1.23 -3.03
C LEU A 141 -12.44 -2.75 -2.99
N LEU A 142 -11.21 -3.25 -2.85
CA LEU A 142 -10.91 -4.67 -2.77
C LEU A 142 -11.46 -5.30 -1.49
N THR A 143 -11.09 -4.77 -0.33
CA THR A 143 -11.43 -5.35 0.98
C THR A 143 -12.86 -5.04 1.40
N GLY A 144 -13.39 -3.87 1.03
CA GLY A 144 -14.76 -3.43 1.35
C GLY A 144 -14.93 -2.92 2.77
N TRP A 145 -16.15 -2.43 3.02
CA TRP A 145 -16.60 -2.00 4.34
C TRP A 145 -17.10 -3.21 5.16
N PRO A 146 -16.80 -3.32 6.47
CA PRO A 146 -15.93 -2.45 7.29
C PRO A 146 -14.46 -2.88 7.33
N ILE A 147 -14.06 -3.89 6.56
CA ILE A 147 -12.73 -4.54 6.63
C ILE A 147 -11.59 -3.53 6.39
N ILE A 148 -11.81 -2.54 5.55
CA ILE A 148 -10.81 -1.48 5.27
C ILE A 148 -10.33 -0.77 6.55
N ILE A 149 -11.16 -0.65 7.59
CA ILE A 149 -10.75 -0.04 8.86
C ILE A 149 -9.64 -0.87 9.51
N ALA A 150 -9.81 -2.19 9.55
CA ALA A 150 -8.80 -3.10 10.10
C ALA A 150 -7.49 -3.04 9.29
N VAL A 151 -7.59 -2.95 7.96
CA VAL A 151 -6.43 -2.77 7.07
C VAL A 151 -5.66 -1.50 7.41
N LEU A 152 -6.37 -0.36 7.51
CA LEU A 152 -5.74 0.92 7.81
C LEU A 152 -5.11 0.93 9.22
N LEU A 153 -5.80 0.41 10.22
CA LEU A 153 -5.26 0.30 11.57
C LEU A 153 -4.00 -0.56 11.61
N LEU A 154 -4.03 -1.72 10.96
CA LEU A 154 -2.86 -2.61 10.90
C LEU A 154 -1.70 -1.95 10.16
N ALA A 155 -1.96 -1.24 9.04
CA ALA A 155 -0.93 -0.51 8.30
C ALA A 155 -0.30 0.61 9.13
N ILE A 156 -1.11 1.38 9.87
CA ILE A 156 -0.63 2.46 10.76
C ILE A 156 0.24 1.86 11.88
N LEU A 157 -0.21 0.79 12.51
CA LEU A 157 0.55 0.12 13.57
C LEU A 157 1.87 -0.45 13.03
N ALA A 158 1.83 -1.16 11.90
CA ALA A 158 3.03 -1.74 11.28
C ALA A 158 4.03 -0.65 10.85
N GLY A 159 3.55 0.40 10.19
CA GLY A 159 4.38 1.55 9.81
C GLY A 159 4.96 2.29 11.03
N GLY A 160 4.17 2.46 12.10
CA GLY A 160 4.61 3.05 13.36
C GLY A 160 5.69 2.23 14.05
N VAL A 161 5.50 0.92 14.17
CA VAL A 161 6.51 0.00 14.74
C VAL A 161 7.79 0.02 13.89
N PHE A 162 7.66 -0.06 12.56
CA PHE A 162 8.82 0.01 11.67
C PHE A 162 9.58 1.33 11.81
N SER A 163 8.86 2.45 11.85
CA SER A 163 9.46 3.79 12.02
C SER A 163 10.19 3.91 13.35
N LEU A 164 9.61 3.37 14.43
CA LEU A 164 10.23 3.36 15.75
C LEU A 164 11.53 2.54 15.74
N LEU A 165 11.49 1.34 15.18
CA LEU A 165 12.66 0.48 15.04
C LEU A 165 13.75 1.15 14.20
N TYR A 166 13.37 1.80 13.09
CA TYR A 166 14.29 2.53 12.23
C TYR A 166 14.99 3.66 13.01
N ILE A 167 14.23 4.47 13.77
CA ILE A 167 14.78 5.57 14.60
C ILE A 167 15.76 5.01 15.63
N VAL A 168 15.38 3.96 16.36
CA VAL A 168 16.23 3.35 17.38
C VAL A 168 17.53 2.84 16.75
N ILE A 169 17.44 2.07 15.67
CA ILE A 169 18.64 1.51 15.01
C ILE A 169 19.55 2.62 14.48
N MET A 170 19.00 3.61 13.76
CA MET A 170 19.81 4.69 13.19
C MET A 170 20.37 5.63 14.26
N SER A 171 19.69 5.79 15.39
CA SER A 171 20.19 6.53 16.55
C SER A 171 21.41 5.84 17.18
N VAL A 172 21.34 4.51 17.37
CA VAL A 172 22.47 3.70 17.89
C VAL A 172 23.69 3.82 16.97
N PHE A 173 23.48 3.78 15.65
CA PHE A 173 24.58 3.92 14.67
C PHE A 173 25.00 5.38 14.41
N ARG A 174 24.43 6.38 15.11
CA ARG A 174 24.67 7.83 14.91
C ARG A 174 24.50 8.29 13.46
N LYS A 175 23.66 7.60 12.67
CA LYS A 175 23.34 7.89 11.28
C LYS A 175 21.91 8.42 11.10
N TYR A 176 21.23 8.77 12.18
CA TYR A 176 19.88 9.26 12.14
C TYR A 176 19.79 10.58 11.37
N GLN A 177 19.02 10.59 10.30
CA GLN A 177 18.62 11.80 9.59
C GLN A 177 17.15 12.05 9.93
N ALA A 178 16.88 13.19 10.56
CA ALA A 178 15.51 13.60 10.85
C ALA A 178 14.74 13.79 9.52
N PHE A 179 13.48 13.36 9.51
CA PHE A 179 12.56 13.47 8.36
C PHE A 179 12.92 12.59 7.13
N SER A 180 13.56 11.45 7.33
CA SER A 180 13.67 10.46 6.24
C SER A 180 12.28 9.90 5.91
N ALA A 181 11.76 10.20 4.71
CA ALA A 181 10.48 9.67 4.24
C ALA A 181 10.54 8.14 4.14
N ILE A 182 9.60 7.45 4.77
CA ILE A 182 9.46 5.99 4.70
C ILE A 182 8.33 5.69 3.73
N PRO A 183 8.50 4.77 2.73
CA PRO A 183 7.43 4.39 1.82
C PRO A 183 6.29 3.75 2.62
N TYR A 184 5.06 4.26 2.46
CA TYR A 184 3.92 3.81 3.26
C TYR A 184 3.04 2.77 2.54
N ALA A 185 2.99 2.80 1.20
CA ALA A 185 2.20 1.86 0.41
C ALA A 185 2.53 0.38 0.70
N PRO A 186 3.79 -0.04 0.96
CA PRO A 186 4.09 -1.41 1.35
C PRO A 186 3.34 -1.88 2.59
N PHE A 187 3.20 -1.02 3.61
CA PHE A 187 2.47 -1.37 4.83
C PHE A 187 0.97 -1.51 4.57
N LEU A 188 0.39 -0.65 3.71
CA LEU A 188 -1.00 -0.74 3.29
C LEU A 188 -1.28 -2.05 2.54
N ILE A 189 -0.43 -2.40 1.58
CA ILE A 189 -0.57 -3.61 0.76
C ILE A 189 -0.42 -4.86 1.63
N LEU A 190 0.62 -4.93 2.47
CA LEU A 190 0.84 -6.06 3.36
C LEU A 190 -0.28 -6.22 4.39
N ALA A 191 -0.79 -5.11 4.93
CA ALA A 191 -1.93 -5.12 5.83
C ALA A 191 -3.20 -5.63 5.14
N ALA A 192 -3.48 -5.20 3.91
CA ALA A 192 -4.64 -5.67 3.14
C ALA A 192 -4.56 -7.17 2.87
N VAL A 193 -3.39 -7.68 2.49
CA VAL A 193 -3.17 -9.11 2.29
C VAL A 193 -3.31 -9.87 3.61
N ALA A 194 -2.68 -9.40 4.69
CA ALA A 194 -2.73 -10.07 5.99
C ALA A 194 -4.16 -10.15 6.54
N VAL A 195 -4.91 -9.04 6.51
CA VAL A 195 -6.31 -9.01 6.99
C VAL A 195 -7.19 -9.94 6.18
N HIS A 196 -6.95 -10.06 4.86
CA HIS A 196 -7.72 -10.96 4.01
C HIS A 196 -7.54 -12.45 4.37
N TYR A 197 -6.37 -12.84 4.92
CA TYR A 197 -6.13 -14.22 5.36
C TYR A 197 -6.50 -14.48 6.82
N ILE A 198 -6.71 -13.44 7.62
CA ILE A 198 -7.07 -13.55 9.03
C ILE A 198 -8.61 -13.55 9.21
N LEU A 199 -9.33 -12.78 8.40
CA LEU A 199 -10.78 -12.62 8.43
C LEU A 199 -11.47 -13.37 7.31
#